data_452bea8c6979aef88d795c01564d8761
#
_entry.id   452bea8c6979aef88d795c01564d8761
#
_cell.length_a   1.000
_cell.length_b   1.000
_cell.length_c   1.000
_cell.angle_alpha   90.00
_cell.angle_beta   90.00
_cell.angle_gamma   90.00
#
_symmetry.space_group_name_H-M   'P 1'
#
loop_
_entity.id
_entity.type
_entity.pdbx_description
1 polymer ?
#
loop_
_entity_poly.entity_id
_entity_poly.type
_entity_poly.pdbx_seq_one_letter_code
_entity_poly.pdbx_strand_id
1 'polypeptide(L)'
;MNDMKKNIYTLWAFFILFSQSIAASVEVRSTHMTTGDGVANNSIRYIYQDSKGFIWMGTLNGLSRYDGNSFVTFRPEGGNKISLIDHRIRDLEEDKNGFLWIATSAELFSCYDLKKDCFVDFTGCGEYKQLYSYKMTDREGNVWLWQDGNGCRKVTYMNGGFTSIVFKKENNNLPSNNVTYISEDEQGRIWIGSHDGIAQVVEDKAVLVEENHDASKMMSFGKDVFFLSGTGTISLKREGEDSRIVTRLGEGSKVYSTMRLQNDWIVFTEDGSYVFNLKTHQVSLDTELNIKKGQVQIDNRGNFWIYNHTGKVWYVNAKTRFVKSFQLIPADKVNYIDEERYHIVHDSRDIVWISTYGNGLFAYDLATDELQHFESNINGFSHITSNFLQYIMEDRAGGIWVSSEYTGISRLSVLNEGAERIFPEDETLSDRSNTVRMINRMPDDKIWLGTRRGGLYIYDPHLKTIESSRYFDSNIYAVEEGADGSIWLGSRGNGLGIDGRWYTYHSDDPLSIGNNNIFTLYRDRKNRMWIGTFGGGLNLALKEKDRYVFKRFLNNFYSQRQIRVIQEDNN
;
A
#
# COMPACT_ATOMS: atom_id res chain seq x y z
N MET A 1 28.96 -56.78 -2.94
CA MET A 1 27.58 -56.31 -3.20
C MET A 1 26.94 -55.55 -2.02
N ASN A 2 27.38 -55.78 -0.78
CA ASN A 2 26.85 -55.03 0.39
C ASN A 2 27.47 -53.64 0.60
N ASP A 3 28.71 -53.42 0.17
CA ASP A 3 29.36 -52.09 0.36
C ASP A 3 28.93 -51.04 -0.67
N MET A 4 28.49 -51.48 -1.86
CA MET A 4 27.94 -50.53 -2.86
C MET A 4 26.55 -50.02 -2.51
N LYS A 5 25.75 -50.81 -1.77
CA LYS A 5 24.42 -50.35 -1.29
C LYS A 5 24.54 -49.34 -0.12
N LYS A 6 25.54 -49.50 0.75
CA LYS A 6 25.78 -48.54 1.84
C LYS A 6 26.21 -47.17 1.33
N ASN A 7 27.01 -47.08 0.28
CA ASN A 7 27.43 -45.81 -0.31
C ASN A 7 26.31 -45.11 -1.06
N ILE A 8 25.34 -45.84 -1.63
CA ILE A 8 24.18 -45.22 -2.30
C ILE A 8 23.22 -44.59 -1.28
N TYR A 9 22.99 -45.23 -0.14
CA TYR A 9 22.15 -44.64 0.92
C TYR A 9 22.83 -43.46 1.61
N THR A 10 24.14 -43.42 1.71
CA THR A 10 24.89 -42.27 2.24
C THR A 10 24.89 -41.11 1.24
N LEU A 11 24.94 -41.35 -0.07
CA LEU A 11 24.80 -40.32 -1.09
C LEU A 11 23.36 -39.77 -1.15
N TRP A 12 22.34 -40.61 -0.99
CA TRP A 12 20.93 -40.15 -0.93
C TRP A 12 20.64 -39.39 0.36
N ALA A 13 21.20 -39.77 1.49
CA ALA A 13 21.09 -39.01 2.75
C ALA A 13 21.81 -37.65 2.67
N PHE A 14 22.92 -37.56 1.92
CA PHE A 14 23.61 -36.29 1.68
C PHE A 14 22.84 -35.38 0.68
N PHE A 15 22.11 -35.95 -0.30
CA PHE A 15 21.28 -35.18 -1.23
C PHE A 15 19.97 -34.67 -0.59
N ILE A 16 19.42 -35.37 0.41
CA ILE A 16 18.24 -34.92 1.16
C ILE A 16 18.59 -33.85 2.19
N LEU A 17 19.86 -33.79 2.65
CA LEU A 17 20.33 -32.76 3.59
C LEU A 17 20.77 -31.46 2.93
N PHE A 18 20.82 -31.38 1.58
CA PHE A 18 21.19 -30.15 0.84
C PHE A 18 20.04 -29.49 0.09
N SER A 19 18.83 -29.99 0.22
CA SER A 19 17.62 -29.19 -0.14
C SER A 19 17.05 -28.48 1.08
N GLN A 20 17.85 -27.84 1.88
CA GLN A 20 17.40 -26.65 2.55
C GLN A 20 17.25 -25.63 1.42
N SER A 21 16.02 -25.46 0.93
CA SER A 21 15.64 -24.22 0.27
C SER A 21 16.16 -23.11 1.19
N ILE A 22 17.14 -22.36 0.73
CA ILE A 22 17.40 -21.04 1.30
C ILE A 22 16.09 -20.32 1.04
N ALA A 23 15.22 -20.30 2.02
CA ALA A 23 14.01 -19.52 1.96
C ALA A 23 14.49 -18.08 1.78
N ALA A 24 14.04 -17.45 0.72
CA ALA A 24 14.46 -16.10 0.39
C ALA A 24 13.85 -15.18 1.43
N SER A 25 14.68 -14.64 2.31
CA SER A 25 14.25 -13.57 3.23
C SER A 25 13.65 -12.43 2.41
N VAL A 26 12.60 -11.79 2.93
CA VAL A 26 11.97 -10.63 2.29
C VAL A 26 13.00 -9.51 2.20
N GLU A 27 13.57 -9.31 1.03
CA GLU A 27 14.49 -8.21 0.79
C GLU A 27 13.72 -6.91 0.58
N VAL A 28 14.09 -5.87 1.31
CA VAL A 28 13.46 -4.56 1.23
C VAL A 28 14.49 -3.46 1.05
N ARG A 29 14.10 -2.43 0.30
CA ARG A 29 14.79 -1.16 0.22
C ARG A 29 13.93 -0.09 0.89
N SER A 30 14.50 0.70 1.78
CA SER A 30 13.79 1.75 2.50
C SER A 30 14.16 3.15 2.00
N THR A 31 13.17 4.03 2.05
CA THR A 31 13.33 5.49 1.92
C THR A 31 12.62 6.12 3.10
N HIS A 32 13.28 7.04 3.78
CA HIS A 32 12.75 7.72 4.97
C HIS A 32 12.41 9.17 4.64
N MET A 33 11.29 9.64 5.16
CA MET A 33 10.82 11.02 4.96
C MET A 33 10.39 11.61 6.30
N THR A 34 10.77 12.87 6.52
CA THR A 34 10.59 13.60 7.77
C THR A 34 10.08 15.01 7.51
N THR A 35 9.98 15.82 8.56
CA THR A 35 9.71 17.26 8.40
C THR A 35 10.76 17.99 7.58
N GLY A 36 12.00 17.48 7.50
CA GLY A 36 13.04 18.00 6.61
C GLY A 36 12.72 17.84 5.13
N ASP A 37 11.91 16.85 4.78
CA ASP A 37 11.47 16.56 3.41
C ASP A 37 10.11 17.22 3.08
N GLY A 38 9.46 17.85 4.06
CA GLY A 38 8.20 18.57 3.91
C GLY A 38 6.98 17.94 4.59
N VAL A 39 7.16 16.84 5.34
CA VAL A 39 6.06 16.26 6.14
C VAL A 39 5.64 17.25 7.24
N ALA A 40 4.34 17.40 7.51
CA ALA A 40 3.79 18.36 8.46
C ALA A 40 4.32 18.16 9.90
N ASN A 41 4.51 16.91 10.31
CA ASN A 41 5.08 16.52 11.60
C ASN A 41 5.59 15.06 11.54
N ASN A 42 6.65 14.75 12.28
CA ASN A 42 7.24 13.40 12.32
C ASN A 42 6.38 12.36 13.06
N SER A 43 5.38 12.78 13.84
CA SER A 43 4.40 11.88 14.45
C SER A 43 3.23 11.67 13.51
N ILE A 44 3.24 10.55 12.78
CA ILE A 44 2.25 10.24 11.77
C ILE A 44 1.35 9.11 12.29
N ARG A 45 0.08 9.42 12.49
CA ARG A 45 -0.92 8.54 13.10
C ARG A 45 -1.67 7.67 12.09
N TYR A 46 -1.83 8.16 10.87
CA TYR A 46 -2.61 7.51 9.84
C TYR A 46 -2.02 7.78 8.45
N ILE A 47 -2.13 6.79 7.57
CA ILE A 47 -1.68 6.89 6.18
C ILE A 47 -2.84 6.41 5.29
N TYR A 48 -3.13 7.15 4.24
CA TYR A 48 -4.19 6.82 3.30
C TYR A 48 -3.76 7.14 1.87
N GLN A 49 -4.07 6.26 0.91
CA GLN A 49 -3.91 6.55 -0.50
C GLN A 49 -5.27 6.83 -1.14
N ASP A 50 -5.47 8.04 -1.65
CA ASP A 50 -6.72 8.42 -2.29
C ASP A 50 -6.89 7.81 -3.70
N SER A 51 -8.09 7.95 -4.28
CA SER A 51 -8.42 7.43 -5.62
C SER A 51 -7.55 8.00 -6.74
N LYS A 52 -6.95 9.17 -6.56
CA LYS A 52 -6.03 9.82 -7.49
C LYS A 52 -4.57 9.33 -7.34
N GLY A 53 -4.27 8.59 -6.27
CA GLY A 53 -2.93 8.05 -6.00
C GLY A 53 -2.08 8.88 -5.05
N PHE A 54 -2.56 10.03 -4.57
CA PHE A 54 -1.84 10.80 -3.55
C PHE A 54 -1.81 10.04 -2.22
N ILE A 55 -0.69 10.15 -1.52
CA ILE A 55 -0.55 9.61 -0.16
C ILE A 55 -0.82 10.71 0.85
N TRP A 56 -1.84 10.50 1.66
CA TRP A 56 -2.22 11.40 2.74
C TRP A 56 -1.68 10.88 4.06
N MET A 57 -1.12 11.78 4.86
CA MET A 57 -0.52 11.48 6.16
C MET A 57 -1.14 12.35 7.23
N GLY A 58 -1.93 11.72 8.09
CA GLY A 58 -2.50 12.35 9.26
C GLY A 58 -1.48 12.44 10.39
N THR A 59 -1.13 13.66 10.80
CA THR A 59 -0.08 13.88 11.80
C THR A 59 -0.62 14.54 13.08
N LEU A 60 0.22 14.69 14.09
CA LEU A 60 -0.10 15.47 15.30
C LEU A 60 -0.13 16.98 15.06
N ASN A 61 0.38 17.48 13.92
CA ASN A 61 0.41 18.91 13.63
C ASN A 61 0.10 19.21 12.16
N GLY A 62 -1.06 18.77 11.70
CA GLY A 62 -1.55 19.00 10.35
C GLY A 62 -1.66 17.73 9.52
N LEU A 63 -2.12 17.91 8.29
CA LEU A 63 -2.32 16.89 7.29
C LEU A 63 -1.33 17.12 6.15
N SER A 64 -0.60 16.10 5.74
CA SER A 64 0.27 16.15 4.57
C SER A 64 -0.31 15.35 3.42
N ARG A 65 -0.17 15.86 2.19
CA ARG A 65 -0.43 15.14 0.94
C ARG A 65 0.86 15.03 0.14
N TYR A 66 1.24 13.83 -0.25
CA TYR A 66 2.43 13.51 -1.03
C TYR A 66 2.05 13.06 -2.44
N ASP A 67 2.67 13.66 -3.46
CA ASP A 67 2.40 13.39 -4.88
C ASP A 67 3.41 12.42 -5.53
N GLY A 68 4.35 11.87 -4.74
CA GLY A 68 5.47 11.06 -5.22
C GLY A 68 6.79 11.82 -5.29
N ASN A 69 6.76 13.15 -5.18
CA ASN A 69 7.94 14.01 -5.27
C ASN A 69 7.98 15.11 -4.20
N SER A 70 6.83 15.70 -3.87
CA SER A 70 6.72 16.84 -2.96
C SER A 70 5.55 16.71 -2.00
N PHE A 71 5.59 17.47 -0.92
CA PHE A 71 4.54 17.53 0.09
C PHE A 71 3.75 18.83 0.02
N VAL A 72 2.43 18.72 0.15
CA VAL A 72 1.53 19.83 0.46
C VAL A 72 1.04 19.64 1.89
N THR A 73 1.17 20.66 2.73
CA THR A 73 0.74 20.63 4.13
C THR A 73 -0.50 21.50 4.34
N PHE A 74 -1.51 20.91 4.99
CA PHE A 74 -2.73 21.58 5.42
C PHE A 74 -2.72 21.76 6.94
N ARG A 75 -3.08 22.96 7.40
CA ARG A 75 -3.22 23.30 8.82
C ARG A 75 -4.51 24.08 9.04
N PRO A 76 -5.05 24.10 10.29
CA PRO A 76 -6.18 24.94 10.61
C PRO A 76 -5.88 26.41 10.30
N GLU A 77 -6.80 27.07 9.60
CA GLU A 77 -6.69 28.49 9.29
C GLU A 77 -7.59 29.28 10.23
N GLY A 78 -7.00 30.14 11.05
CA GLY A 78 -7.74 30.97 12.00
C GLY A 78 -8.78 31.83 11.30
N GLY A 79 -10.06 31.68 11.66
CA GLY A 79 -11.18 32.43 11.07
C GLY A 79 -11.81 31.82 9.81
N ASN A 80 -11.16 30.86 9.16
CA ASN A 80 -11.72 30.10 8.04
C ASN A 80 -12.45 28.87 8.55
N LYS A 81 -13.78 28.86 8.46
CA LYS A 81 -14.60 27.71 8.89
C LYS A 81 -14.56 26.52 7.93
N ILE A 82 -14.13 26.74 6.68
CA ILE A 82 -14.01 25.71 5.65
C ILE A 82 -12.52 25.44 5.42
N SER A 83 -11.86 24.86 6.42
CA SER A 83 -10.47 24.45 6.40
C SER A 83 -10.30 23.18 7.23
N LEU A 84 -9.08 22.70 7.41
CA LEU A 84 -8.80 21.69 8.40
C LEU A 84 -9.19 22.23 9.79
N ILE A 85 -10.02 21.47 10.53
CA ILE A 85 -10.63 22.00 11.77
C ILE A 85 -9.76 21.85 13.01
N ASP A 86 -8.87 20.86 13.04
CA ASP A 86 -7.88 20.64 14.11
C ASP A 86 -6.60 20.04 13.50
N HIS A 87 -5.47 20.26 14.16
CA HIS A 87 -4.17 19.82 13.65
C HIS A 87 -3.86 18.34 13.93
N ARG A 88 -4.54 17.72 14.88
CA ARG A 88 -4.27 16.31 15.28
C ARG A 88 -5.18 15.38 14.53
N ILE A 89 -4.67 14.80 13.47
CA ILE A 89 -5.43 13.91 12.61
C ILE A 89 -5.41 12.49 13.21
N ARG A 90 -6.59 11.85 13.24
CA ARG A 90 -6.77 10.52 13.81
C ARG A 90 -7.06 9.46 12.75
N ASP A 91 -7.84 9.82 11.71
CA ASP A 91 -8.30 8.89 10.70
C ASP A 91 -8.59 9.61 9.37
N LEU A 92 -8.46 8.89 8.25
CA LEU A 92 -8.68 9.37 6.88
C LEU A 92 -9.41 8.30 6.07
N GLU A 93 -10.48 8.67 5.39
CA GLU A 93 -11.21 7.75 4.52
C GLU A 93 -11.89 8.50 3.38
N GLU A 94 -11.72 8.01 2.15
CA GLU A 94 -12.43 8.53 0.98
C GLU A 94 -13.77 7.82 0.81
N ASP A 95 -14.83 8.60 0.57
CA ASP A 95 -16.12 8.03 0.22
C ASP A 95 -16.27 7.82 -1.30
N LYS A 96 -17.33 7.11 -1.70
CA LYS A 96 -17.61 6.80 -3.12
C LYS A 96 -17.88 8.02 -4.01
N ASN A 97 -18.14 9.18 -3.43
CA ASN A 97 -18.37 10.44 -4.15
C ASN A 97 -17.07 11.21 -4.43
N GLY A 98 -15.95 10.78 -3.82
CA GLY A 98 -14.64 11.40 -3.93
C GLY A 98 -14.41 12.51 -2.91
N PHE A 99 -15.00 12.39 -1.73
CA PHE A 99 -14.72 13.24 -0.58
C PHE A 99 -13.84 12.51 0.41
N LEU A 100 -12.75 13.14 0.81
CA LEU A 100 -11.88 12.65 1.88
C LEU A 100 -12.40 13.16 3.22
N TRP A 101 -12.83 12.25 4.06
CA TRP A 101 -13.26 12.51 5.43
C TRP A 101 -12.07 12.43 6.36
N ILE A 102 -11.87 13.47 7.15
CA ILE A 102 -10.71 13.67 8.00
C ILE A 102 -11.20 13.75 9.44
N ALA A 103 -10.98 12.69 10.21
CA ALA A 103 -11.30 12.67 11.63
C ALA A 103 -10.15 13.26 12.45
N THR A 104 -10.48 14.07 13.45
CA THR A 104 -9.49 14.72 14.31
C THR A 104 -9.58 14.25 15.77
N SER A 105 -8.53 14.49 16.55
CA SER A 105 -8.52 14.18 17.98
C SER A 105 -9.40 15.12 18.82
N ALA A 106 -9.84 16.24 18.25
CA ALA A 106 -10.84 17.12 18.86
C ALA A 106 -12.28 16.60 18.67
N GLU A 107 -12.44 15.36 18.14
CA GLU A 107 -13.73 14.73 17.86
C GLU A 107 -14.56 15.51 16.84
N LEU A 108 -13.88 16.11 15.87
CA LEU A 108 -14.45 16.89 14.78
C LEU A 108 -14.00 16.29 13.44
N PHE A 109 -14.85 16.45 12.42
CA PHE A 109 -14.53 16.07 11.06
C PHE A 109 -14.31 17.29 10.17
N SER A 110 -13.34 17.16 9.25
CA SER A 110 -13.24 17.99 8.07
C SER A 110 -13.52 17.14 6.83
N CYS A 111 -14.04 17.78 5.78
CA CYS A 111 -14.30 17.11 4.50
C CYS A 111 -13.56 17.84 3.38
N TYR A 112 -12.85 17.08 2.55
CA TYR A 112 -12.07 17.60 1.44
C TYR A 112 -12.58 17.03 0.12
N ASP A 113 -12.97 17.90 -0.81
CA ASP A 113 -13.39 17.51 -2.16
C ASP A 113 -12.15 17.22 -3.02
N LEU A 114 -11.86 15.96 -3.26
CA LEU A 114 -10.71 15.55 -4.07
C LEU A 114 -10.80 16.02 -5.53
N LYS A 115 -12.00 16.24 -6.07
CA LYS A 115 -12.19 16.71 -7.45
C LYS A 115 -11.90 18.21 -7.57
N LYS A 116 -12.37 19.01 -6.61
CA LYS A 116 -12.19 20.47 -6.59
C LYS A 116 -10.91 20.92 -5.91
N ASP A 117 -10.20 19.99 -5.25
CA ASP A 117 -8.95 20.24 -4.51
C ASP A 117 -9.11 21.29 -3.39
N CYS A 118 -10.21 21.23 -2.62
CA CYS A 118 -10.52 22.17 -1.54
C CYS A 118 -11.36 21.54 -0.41
N PHE A 119 -11.28 22.14 0.78
CA PHE A 119 -12.19 21.80 1.87
C PHE A 119 -13.62 22.25 1.55
N VAL A 120 -14.61 21.50 2.06
CA VAL A 120 -16.03 21.77 1.83
C VAL A 120 -16.84 21.69 3.12
N ASP A 121 -17.93 22.46 3.17
CA ASP A 121 -18.92 22.36 4.25
C ASP A 121 -19.88 21.19 3.99
N PHE A 122 -19.68 20.11 4.73
CA PHE A 122 -20.55 18.93 4.68
C PHE A 122 -21.81 19.07 5.56
N THR A 123 -21.89 20.08 6.41
CA THR A 123 -23.04 20.26 7.31
C THR A 123 -24.23 20.89 6.60
N GLY A 124 -23.97 21.63 5.53
CA GLY A 124 -24.99 22.37 4.78
C GLY A 124 -25.62 23.55 5.52
N CYS A 125 -25.24 23.80 6.77
CA CYS A 125 -25.84 24.87 7.62
C CYS A 125 -24.83 25.67 8.45
N GLY A 126 -23.51 25.40 8.29
CA GLY A 126 -22.45 26.13 9.01
C GLY A 126 -22.28 25.75 10.49
N GLU A 127 -22.90 24.68 10.96
CA GLU A 127 -22.79 24.19 12.34
C GLU A 127 -21.64 23.18 12.48
N TYR A 128 -20.41 23.69 12.50
CA TYR A 128 -19.18 22.86 12.57
C TYR A 128 -18.83 22.35 13.96
N LYS A 129 -19.55 22.74 15.00
CA LYS A 129 -19.16 22.49 16.39
C LYS A 129 -19.74 21.23 17.02
N GLN A 130 -20.39 20.35 16.26
CA GLN A 130 -20.84 19.09 16.81
C GLN A 130 -19.72 18.08 16.81
N LEU A 131 -19.45 17.50 17.97
CA LEU A 131 -18.43 16.49 18.19
C LEU A 131 -18.90 15.14 17.64
N TYR A 132 -18.04 14.48 16.86
CA TYR A 132 -18.25 13.12 16.36
C TYR A 132 -16.93 12.37 16.39
N SER A 133 -16.94 11.15 16.96
CA SER A 133 -15.76 10.31 17.09
C SER A 133 -15.73 9.18 16.08
N TYR A 134 -16.88 8.80 15.53
CA TYR A 134 -17.06 7.64 14.69
C TYR A 134 -17.77 7.97 13.39
N LYS A 135 -17.50 7.18 12.36
CA LYS A 135 -18.07 7.31 11.01
C LYS A 135 -18.44 5.93 10.44
N MET A 136 -19.54 5.89 9.70
CA MET A 136 -19.93 4.77 8.84
C MET A 136 -20.49 5.32 7.53
N THR A 137 -20.22 4.65 6.42
CA THR A 137 -20.85 4.94 5.12
C THR A 137 -21.81 3.80 4.77
N ASP A 138 -23.07 4.13 4.50
CA ASP A 138 -24.08 3.14 4.12
C ASP A 138 -24.01 2.81 2.61
N ARG A 139 -24.77 1.80 2.17
CA ARG A 139 -24.79 1.35 0.76
C ARG A 139 -25.29 2.42 -0.20
N GLU A 140 -26.13 3.34 0.24
CA GLU A 140 -26.60 4.48 -0.54
C GLU A 140 -25.52 5.57 -0.68
N GLY A 141 -24.53 5.56 0.24
CA GLY A 141 -23.44 6.52 0.31
C GLY A 141 -23.69 7.70 1.20
N ASN A 142 -24.67 7.60 2.07
CA ASN A 142 -24.78 8.54 3.15
C ASN A 142 -23.68 8.27 4.18
N VAL A 143 -23.19 9.34 4.77
CA VAL A 143 -22.18 9.26 5.83
C VAL A 143 -22.86 9.52 7.17
N TRP A 144 -22.73 8.56 8.05
CA TRP A 144 -23.25 8.61 9.41
C TRP A 144 -22.10 8.95 10.37
N LEU A 145 -22.31 9.98 11.17
CA LEU A 145 -21.34 10.46 12.17
C LEU A 145 -21.98 10.39 13.54
N TRP A 146 -21.29 9.85 14.55
CA TRP A 146 -21.82 9.79 15.92
C TRP A 146 -20.75 9.91 16.99
N GLN A 147 -21.20 10.21 18.17
CA GLN A 147 -20.42 10.25 19.40
C GLN A 147 -21.32 10.02 20.60
N ASP A 148 -20.75 9.41 21.63
CA ASP A 148 -21.38 9.27 22.92
C ASP A 148 -21.76 10.64 23.51
N GLY A 149 -23.02 10.80 23.93
CA GLY A 149 -23.57 12.04 24.47
C GLY A 149 -24.08 13.06 23.43
N ASN A 150 -23.78 12.92 22.14
CA ASN A 150 -24.12 13.90 21.11
C ASN A 150 -25.18 13.43 20.08
N GLY A 151 -25.63 12.19 20.17
CA GLY A 151 -26.48 11.58 19.16
C GLY A 151 -25.72 11.28 17.88
N CYS A 152 -26.40 11.36 16.73
CA CYS A 152 -25.76 11.11 15.43
C CYS A 152 -26.26 12.06 14.33
N ARG A 153 -25.54 12.10 13.23
CA ARG A 153 -25.84 12.90 12.03
C ARG A 153 -25.74 12.00 10.79
N LYS A 154 -26.78 12.03 9.97
CA LYS A 154 -26.73 11.52 8.59
C LYS A 154 -26.35 12.66 7.66
N VAL A 155 -25.35 12.49 6.82
CA VAL A 155 -24.92 13.42 5.80
C VAL A 155 -25.15 12.79 4.44
N THR A 156 -25.89 13.47 3.57
CA THR A 156 -26.20 13.01 2.22
C THR A 156 -25.64 13.99 1.21
N TYR A 157 -24.94 13.49 0.19
CA TYR A 157 -24.49 14.29 -0.95
C TYR A 157 -25.38 14.02 -2.16
N MET A 158 -26.11 15.03 -2.60
CA MET A 158 -27.04 14.93 -3.72
C MET A 158 -27.11 16.26 -4.50
N ASN A 159 -27.23 16.19 -5.81
CA ASN A 159 -27.38 17.36 -6.71
C ASN A 159 -26.29 18.43 -6.54
N GLY A 160 -25.04 17.99 -6.23
CA GLY A 160 -23.90 18.88 -6.08
C GLY A 160 -23.77 19.59 -4.72
N GLY A 161 -24.61 19.23 -3.75
CA GLY A 161 -24.60 19.81 -2.40
C GLY A 161 -24.74 18.77 -1.29
N PHE A 162 -24.39 19.16 -0.08
CA PHE A 162 -24.60 18.38 1.13
C PHE A 162 -25.89 18.79 1.83
N THR A 163 -26.61 17.78 2.31
CA THR A 163 -27.72 17.95 3.26
C THR A 163 -27.45 17.07 4.47
N SER A 164 -27.97 17.45 5.64
CA SER A 164 -27.75 16.65 6.83
C SER A 164 -28.96 16.64 7.76
N ILE A 165 -29.14 15.52 8.45
CA ILE A 165 -30.18 15.31 9.46
C ILE A 165 -29.48 14.93 10.76
N VAL A 166 -29.87 15.60 11.85
CA VAL A 166 -29.36 15.33 13.19
C VAL A 166 -30.40 14.53 13.97
N PHE A 167 -29.96 13.39 14.50
CA PHE A 167 -30.76 12.51 15.34
C PHE A 167 -30.33 12.68 16.79
N LYS A 168 -31.29 13.08 17.63
CA LYS A 168 -31.14 13.23 19.08
C LYS A 168 -32.40 12.73 19.79
N LYS A 169 -32.29 12.47 21.08
CA LYS A 169 -33.44 12.09 21.91
C LYS A 169 -34.56 13.14 21.84
N GLU A 170 -34.19 14.41 21.82
CA GLU A 170 -35.12 15.54 21.88
C GLU A 170 -35.88 15.82 20.58
N ASN A 171 -35.32 15.46 19.42
CA ASN A 171 -35.88 15.82 18.14
C ASN A 171 -36.27 14.66 17.22
N ASN A 172 -35.67 13.50 17.35
CA ASN A 172 -35.87 12.36 16.45
C ASN A 172 -36.06 11.03 17.16
N ASN A 173 -36.52 11.06 18.41
CA ASN A 173 -36.91 9.88 19.20
C ASN A 173 -35.80 8.83 19.34
N LEU A 174 -34.53 9.23 19.40
CA LEU A 174 -33.49 8.30 19.82
C LEU A 174 -33.76 7.87 21.27
N PRO A 175 -33.49 6.61 21.63
CA PRO A 175 -33.59 6.18 23.03
C PRO A 175 -32.63 6.95 23.93
N SER A 176 -31.47 7.30 23.41
CA SER A 176 -30.41 8.07 24.10
C SER A 176 -29.54 8.85 23.12
N ASN A 177 -28.94 9.94 23.61
CA ASN A 177 -27.86 10.63 22.90
C ASN A 177 -26.51 9.90 23.01
N ASN A 178 -26.41 8.88 23.88
CA ASN A 178 -25.23 8.04 24.08
C ASN A 178 -25.17 6.94 23.00
N VAL A 179 -24.96 7.35 21.75
CA VAL A 179 -24.87 6.45 20.60
C VAL A 179 -23.55 5.71 20.62
N THR A 180 -23.61 4.38 20.72
CA THR A 180 -22.44 3.50 20.80
C THR A 180 -22.00 2.98 19.44
N TYR A 181 -22.95 2.72 18.53
CA TYR A 181 -22.65 2.31 17.16
C TYR A 181 -23.81 2.60 16.21
N ILE A 182 -23.49 2.63 14.90
CA ILE A 182 -24.47 2.63 13.82
C ILE A 182 -24.05 1.54 12.83
N SER A 183 -25.01 0.79 12.32
CA SER A 183 -24.76 -0.28 11.37
C SER A 183 -25.90 -0.46 10.39
N GLU A 184 -25.58 -0.95 9.20
CA GLU A 184 -26.53 -1.34 8.16
C GLU A 184 -26.64 -2.85 8.10
N ASP A 185 -27.86 -3.39 8.06
CA ASP A 185 -28.10 -4.82 7.97
C ASP A 185 -28.08 -5.36 6.53
N GLU A 186 -28.27 -6.67 6.38
CA GLU A 186 -28.27 -7.33 5.05
C GLU A 186 -29.43 -6.84 4.15
N GLN A 187 -30.48 -6.24 4.69
CA GLN A 187 -31.62 -5.66 3.99
C GLN A 187 -31.47 -4.17 3.67
N GLY A 188 -30.36 -3.53 4.08
CA GLY A 188 -30.13 -2.11 3.91
C GLY A 188 -30.81 -1.22 4.96
N ARG A 189 -31.31 -1.80 6.06
CA ARG A 189 -31.90 -1.04 7.17
C ARG A 189 -30.82 -0.51 8.10
N ILE A 190 -30.93 0.75 8.49
CA ILE A 190 -29.98 1.38 9.42
C ILE A 190 -30.46 1.21 10.86
N TRP A 191 -29.56 0.76 11.69
CA TRP A 191 -29.76 0.53 13.11
C TRP A 191 -28.83 1.42 13.94
N ILE A 192 -29.37 2.03 14.98
CA ILE A 192 -28.65 2.90 15.91
C ILE A 192 -28.71 2.24 17.29
N GLY A 193 -27.55 1.83 17.79
CA GLY A 193 -27.39 1.31 19.15
C GLY A 193 -26.95 2.42 20.10
N SER A 194 -27.47 2.37 21.32
CA SER A 194 -27.09 3.26 22.41
C SER A 194 -27.00 2.50 23.71
N HIS A 195 -26.51 3.13 24.79
CA HIS A 195 -26.50 2.52 26.11
C HIS A 195 -27.92 2.26 26.66
N ASP A 196 -28.90 3.05 26.21
CA ASP A 196 -30.26 3.01 26.77
C ASP A 196 -31.31 2.39 25.82
N GLY A 197 -30.89 1.87 24.67
CA GLY A 197 -31.81 1.21 23.74
C GLY A 197 -31.35 1.20 22.29
N ILE A 198 -32.22 0.67 21.43
CA ILE A 198 -32.00 0.44 20.00
C ILE A 198 -33.10 1.14 19.21
N ALA A 199 -32.69 1.83 18.13
CA ALA A 199 -33.61 2.42 17.17
C ALA A 199 -33.30 1.94 15.74
N GLN A 200 -34.33 1.84 14.91
CA GLN A 200 -34.24 1.65 13.47
C GLN A 200 -34.53 2.96 12.77
N VAL A 201 -33.80 3.31 11.72
CA VAL A 201 -34.09 4.49 10.89
C VAL A 201 -35.10 4.12 9.80
N VAL A 202 -36.25 4.81 9.80
CA VAL A 202 -37.32 4.66 8.81
C VAL A 202 -37.71 6.04 8.33
N GLU A 203 -37.65 6.31 7.02
CA GLU A 203 -37.98 7.61 6.42
C GLU A 203 -37.31 8.79 7.15
N ASP A 204 -36.02 8.68 7.40
CA ASP A 204 -35.22 9.68 8.10
C ASP A 204 -35.68 10.02 9.54
N LYS A 205 -36.38 9.09 10.19
CA LYS A 205 -36.76 9.18 11.60
C LYS A 205 -36.26 7.96 12.36
N ALA A 206 -35.82 8.15 13.59
CA ALA A 206 -35.53 7.06 14.48
C ALA A 206 -36.84 6.48 15.05
N VAL A 207 -37.05 5.20 14.85
CA VAL A 207 -38.18 4.44 15.42
C VAL A 207 -37.60 3.56 16.53
N LEU A 208 -38.07 3.76 17.73
CA LEU A 208 -37.66 2.98 18.90
C LEU A 208 -38.02 1.51 18.70
N VAL A 209 -37.07 0.63 18.94
CA VAL A 209 -37.22 -0.83 18.82
C VAL A 209 -37.15 -1.49 20.16
N GLU A 210 -36.26 -1.03 21.03
CA GLU A 210 -36.05 -1.58 22.37
C GLU A 210 -35.54 -0.49 23.32
N GLU A 211 -36.10 -0.41 24.51
CA GLU A 211 -35.65 0.47 25.62
C GLU A 211 -34.85 -0.31 26.64
N ASN A 212 -34.01 0.37 27.40
CA ASN A 212 -33.22 -0.16 28.51
C ASN A 212 -32.32 -1.35 28.14
N HIS A 213 -31.85 -1.38 26.91
CA HIS A 213 -30.93 -2.39 26.43
C HIS A 213 -29.64 -1.73 25.92
N ASP A 214 -28.51 -2.05 26.54
CA ASP A 214 -27.20 -1.66 26.05
C ASP A 214 -26.85 -2.46 24.79
N ALA A 215 -26.61 -1.79 23.67
CA ALA A 215 -26.21 -2.42 22.42
C ALA A 215 -24.92 -1.78 21.91
N SER A 216 -23.85 -2.56 21.89
CA SER A 216 -22.51 -2.11 21.46
C SER A 216 -22.06 -2.70 20.13
N LYS A 217 -22.67 -3.80 19.68
CA LYS A 217 -22.41 -4.45 18.39
C LYS A 217 -23.71 -5.02 17.83
N MET A 218 -23.72 -5.18 16.50
CA MET A 218 -24.85 -5.79 15.78
C MET A 218 -24.33 -6.85 14.79
N MET A 219 -25.15 -7.87 14.57
CA MET A 219 -24.95 -8.86 13.50
C MET A 219 -26.28 -9.22 12.86
N SER A 220 -26.39 -9.12 11.54
CA SER A 220 -27.56 -9.58 10.81
C SER A 220 -27.34 -10.94 10.17
N PHE A 221 -28.40 -11.76 10.12
CA PHE A 221 -28.41 -13.06 9.48
C PHE A 221 -29.79 -13.34 8.87
N GLY A 222 -29.90 -13.24 7.55
CA GLY A 222 -31.20 -13.27 6.89
C GLY A 222 -32.11 -12.15 7.40
N LYS A 223 -33.28 -12.50 7.95
CA LYS A 223 -34.21 -11.52 8.54
C LYS A 223 -33.98 -11.25 10.03
N ASP A 224 -33.11 -12.00 10.66
CA ASP A 224 -32.77 -11.88 12.08
C ASP A 224 -31.70 -10.82 12.28
N VAL A 225 -31.91 -9.96 13.28
CA VAL A 225 -30.92 -8.95 13.70
C VAL A 225 -30.58 -9.18 15.16
N PHE A 226 -29.33 -9.45 15.45
CA PHE A 226 -28.81 -9.71 16.77
C PHE A 226 -28.05 -8.49 17.28
N PHE A 227 -28.26 -8.15 18.53
CA PHE A 227 -27.56 -7.09 19.24
C PHE A 227 -26.77 -7.68 20.40
N LEU A 228 -25.56 -7.21 20.56
CA LEU A 228 -24.65 -7.64 21.61
C LEU A 228 -24.33 -6.45 22.52
N SER A 229 -24.59 -6.62 23.82
CA SER A 229 -24.21 -5.64 24.83
C SER A 229 -22.69 -5.68 25.12
N GLY A 230 -22.17 -4.63 25.73
CA GLY A 230 -20.77 -4.58 26.20
C GLY A 230 -20.46 -5.63 27.29
N THR A 231 -21.48 -6.21 27.91
CA THR A 231 -21.40 -7.26 28.95
C THR A 231 -21.77 -8.65 28.44
N GLY A 232 -21.88 -8.84 27.12
CA GLY A 232 -22.09 -10.17 26.54
C GLY A 232 -23.53 -10.67 26.48
N THR A 233 -24.54 -9.82 26.67
CA THR A 233 -25.94 -10.20 26.42
C THR A 233 -26.24 -10.10 24.93
N ILE A 234 -26.83 -11.17 24.36
CA ILE A 234 -27.30 -11.20 22.95
C ILE A 234 -28.82 -11.17 22.94
N SER A 235 -29.40 -10.20 22.26
CA SER A 235 -30.82 -10.10 21.95
C SER A 235 -31.08 -10.24 20.45
N LEU A 236 -32.29 -10.66 20.09
CA LEU A 236 -32.77 -10.89 18.75
C LEU A 236 -33.97 -10.02 18.44
N LYS A 237 -33.94 -9.33 17.32
CA LYS A 237 -35.10 -8.63 16.72
C LYS A 237 -35.45 -9.26 15.37
N ARG A 238 -36.74 -9.56 15.21
CA ARG A 238 -37.37 -9.91 13.92
C ARG A 238 -38.38 -8.86 13.53
N GLU A 239 -38.62 -8.76 12.25
CA GLU A 239 -39.67 -7.89 11.73
C GLU A 239 -41.05 -8.34 12.24
N GLY A 240 -41.82 -7.41 12.83
CA GLY A 240 -43.14 -7.70 13.39
C GLY A 240 -43.15 -8.40 14.77
N GLU A 241 -41.98 -8.73 15.33
CA GLU A 241 -41.87 -9.33 16.66
C GLU A 241 -41.19 -8.34 17.63
N ASP A 242 -41.50 -8.46 18.92
CA ASP A 242 -40.74 -7.74 19.96
C ASP A 242 -39.32 -8.31 20.08
N SER A 243 -38.39 -7.46 20.51
CA SER A 243 -37.02 -7.90 20.79
C SER A 243 -37.01 -8.81 22.03
N ARG A 244 -36.13 -9.81 22.01
CA ARG A 244 -36.02 -10.76 23.14
C ARG A 244 -34.55 -11.13 23.38
N ILE A 245 -34.20 -11.31 24.65
CA ILE A 245 -32.88 -11.86 25.01
C ILE A 245 -32.83 -13.32 24.57
N VAL A 246 -31.80 -13.68 23.82
CA VAL A 246 -31.54 -15.05 23.36
C VAL A 246 -30.63 -15.78 24.32
N THR A 247 -29.52 -15.12 24.72
CA THR A 247 -28.53 -15.74 25.61
C THR A 247 -27.64 -14.67 26.29
N ARG A 248 -26.85 -15.13 27.26
CA ARG A 248 -25.78 -14.35 27.88
C ARG A 248 -24.48 -15.13 27.78
N LEU A 249 -23.41 -14.48 27.41
CA LEU A 249 -22.06 -15.04 27.32
C LEU A 249 -21.38 -14.95 28.68
N GLY A 250 -21.02 -16.09 29.25
CA GLY A 250 -20.40 -16.14 30.58
C GLY A 250 -21.23 -15.49 31.68
N GLU A 251 -20.58 -14.99 32.71
CA GLU A 251 -21.21 -14.30 33.86
C GLU A 251 -21.20 -12.76 33.71
N GLY A 252 -21.38 -12.25 32.50
CA GLY A 252 -21.36 -10.80 32.23
C GLY A 252 -19.95 -10.23 31.94
N SER A 253 -19.13 -11.03 31.29
CA SER A 253 -17.76 -10.63 30.90
C SER A 253 -17.72 -9.50 29.90
N LYS A 254 -16.79 -8.57 30.09
CA LYS A 254 -16.53 -7.48 29.15
C LYS A 254 -16.18 -8.01 27.76
N VAL A 255 -16.87 -7.50 26.75
CA VAL A 255 -16.60 -7.80 25.32
C VAL A 255 -15.49 -6.90 24.80
N TYR A 256 -14.50 -7.49 24.13
CA TYR A 256 -13.37 -6.78 23.51
C TYR A 256 -13.56 -6.62 22.00
N SER A 257 -13.84 -7.70 21.30
CA SER A 257 -14.06 -7.67 19.84
C SER A 257 -14.91 -8.85 19.38
N THR A 258 -15.31 -8.83 18.11
CA THR A 258 -16.10 -9.91 17.51
C THR A 258 -15.65 -10.15 16.08
N MET A 259 -15.87 -11.39 15.58
CA MET A 259 -15.76 -11.72 14.17
C MET A 259 -16.86 -12.67 13.73
N ARG A 260 -17.17 -12.70 12.44
CA ARG A 260 -18.14 -13.62 11.86
C ARG A 260 -17.45 -14.63 10.95
N LEU A 261 -17.59 -15.91 11.28
CA LEU A 261 -17.16 -17.02 10.44
C LEU A 261 -18.39 -17.79 9.96
N GLN A 262 -18.84 -17.52 8.73
CA GLN A 262 -20.03 -18.15 8.14
C GLN A 262 -21.28 -17.92 9.01
N ASN A 263 -21.79 -18.96 9.68
CA ASN A 263 -22.95 -18.88 10.57
C ASN A 263 -22.59 -18.64 12.03
N ASP A 264 -21.32 -18.52 12.35
CA ASP A 264 -20.85 -18.37 13.71
C ASP A 264 -20.39 -16.94 13.98
N TRP A 265 -20.95 -16.33 15.00
CA TRP A 265 -20.51 -15.07 15.57
C TRP A 265 -19.60 -15.37 16.75
N ILE A 266 -18.31 -15.14 16.59
CA ILE A 266 -17.31 -15.37 17.61
C ILE A 266 -17.11 -14.07 18.38
N VAL A 267 -17.25 -14.15 19.70
CA VAL A 267 -17.15 -13.01 20.62
C VAL A 267 -15.99 -13.23 21.58
N PHE A 268 -15.05 -12.32 21.58
CA PHE A 268 -13.89 -12.31 22.47
C PHE A 268 -14.18 -11.50 23.72
N THR A 269 -14.08 -12.14 24.86
CA THR A 269 -14.35 -11.53 26.16
C THR A 269 -13.11 -11.54 27.07
N GLU A 270 -13.24 -11.00 28.25
CA GLU A 270 -12.19 -11.02 29.27
C GLU A 270 -11.82 -12.45 29.69
N ASP A 271 -12.80 -13.35 29.73
CA ASP A 271 -12.64 -14.70 30.26
C ASP A 271 -12.32 -15.74 29.18
N GLY A 272 -12.58 -15.45 27.92
CA GLY A 272 -12.36 -16.35 26.79
C GLY A 272 -13.11 -15.93 25.54
N SER A 273 -13.20 -16.82 24.56
CA SER A 273 -13.99 -16.64 23.34
C SER A 273 -15.20 -17.56 23.33
N TYR A 274 -16.31 -17.04 22.82
CA TYR A 274 -17.59 -17.75 22.71
C TYR A 274 -18.05 -17.79 21.27
N VAL A 275 -18.60 -18.91 20.84
CA VAL A 275 -19.22 -19.09 19.52
C VAL A 275 -20.75 -19.04 19.71
N PHE A 276 -21.38 -18.06 19.09
CA PHE A 276 -22.81 -17.97 18.95
C PHE A 276 -23.22 -18.32 17.52
N ASN A 277 -23.95 -19.42 17.35
CA ASN A 277 -24.41 -19.83 16.03
C ASN A 277 -25.68 -19.07 15.64
N LEU A 278 -25.59 -18.24 14.61
CA LEU A 278 -26.65 -17.33 14.13
C LEU A 278 -27.89 -18.07 13.59
N LYS A 279 -27.75 -19.34 13.18
CA LYS A 279 -28.85 -20.15 12.65
C LYS A 279 -29.60 -20.93 13.75
N THR A 280 -28.86 -21.50 14.68
CA THR A 280 -29.45 -22.36 15.74
C THR A 280 -29.68 -21.59 17.05
N HIS A 281 -29.10 -20.42 17.20
CA HIS A 281 -29.08 -19.57 18.39
C HIS A 281 -28.43 -20.24 19.61
N GLN A 282 -27.60 -21.25 19.38
CA GLN A 282 -26.86 -21.92 20.45
C GLN A 282 -25.54 -21.20 20.71
N VAL A 283 -25.16 -21.17 21.97
CA VAL A 283 -23.85 -20.64 22.40
C VAL A 283 -22.99 -21.78 22.96
N SER A 284 -21.71 -21.74 22.66
CA SER A 284 -20.70 -22.62 23.25
C SER A 284 -19.42 -21.84 23.55
N LEU A 285 -18.65 -22.35 24.52
CA LEU A 285 -17.29 -21.86 24.68
C LEU A 285 -16.49 -22.27 23.45
N ASP A 286 -15.69 -21.35 22.93
CA ASP A 286 -14.79 -21.65 21.82
C ASP A 286 -13.56 -22.41 22.35
N THR A 287 -13.59 -23.72 22.18
CA THR A 287 -12.50 -24.60 22.63
C THR A 287 -11.33 -24.65 21.68
N GLU A 288 -11.50 -24.20 20.43
CA GLU A 288 -10.48 -24.19 19.40
C GLU A 288 -9.56 -22.97 19.54
N LEU A 289 -10.12 -21.77 19.63
CA LEU A 289 -9.34 -20.54 19.77
C LEU A 289 -9.04 -20.24 21.26
N ASN A 290 -10.05 -20.29 22.11
CA ASN A 290 -10.01 -19.98 23.55
C ASN A 290 -9.13 -18.76 23.89
N ILE A 291 -9.35 -17.66 23.17
CA ILE A 291 -8.54 -16.44 23.28
C ILE A 291 -9.21 -15.46 24.23
N LYS A 292 -8.48 -15.06 25.28
CA LYS A 292 -8.90 -14.01 26.21
C LYS A 292 -8.49 -12.63 25.68
N LYS A 293 -9.38 -11.64 25.83
CA LYS A 293 -9.14 -10.24 25.46
C LYS A 293 -8.66 -10.07 24.00
N GLY A 294 -9.12 -10.96 23.10
CA GLY A 294 -8.73 -10.92 21.70
C GLY A 294 -9.20 -9.64 21.01
N GLN A 295 -8.30 -8.98 20.29
CA GLN A 295 -8.61 -7.91 19.35
C GLN A 295 -8.60 -8.47 17.95
N VAL A 296 -9.56 -8.07 17.12
CA VAL A 296 -9.70 -8.58 15.75
C VAL A 296 -9.45 -7.46 14.74
N GLN A 297 -8.59 -7.73 13.78
CA GLN A 297 -8.44 -6.94 12.57
C GLN A 297 -8.77 -7.80 11.35
N ILE A 298 -9.43 -7.21 10.37
CA ILE A 298 -9.75 -7.86 9.09
C ILE A 298 -8.74 -7.33 8.07
N ASP A 299 -8.06 -8.24 7.36
CA ASP A 299 -7.17 -7.86 6.28
C ASP A 299 -7.95 -7.50 5.00
N ASN A 300 -7.27 -6.95 4.01
CA ASN A 300 -7.85 -6.54 2.72
C ASN A 300 -8.38 -7.73 1.87
N ARG A 301 -8.14 -8.97 2.27
CA ARG A 301 -8.69 -10.20 1.66
C ARG A 301 -9.86 -10.78 2.45
N GLY A 302 -10.24 -10.13 3.56
CA GLY A 302 -11.34 -10.52 4.42
C GLY A 302 -11.00 -11.64 5.40
N ASN A 303 -9.72 -11.96 5.63
CA ASN A 303 -9.31 -12.90 6.67
C ASN A 303 -9.16 -12.17 8.01
N PHE A 304 -9.22 -12.93 9.09
CA PHE A 304 -9.15 -12.38 10.44
C PHE A 304 -7.78 -12.58 11.06
N TRP A 305 -7.30 -11.53 11.69
CA TRP A 305 -6.09 -11.51 12.50
C TRP A 305 -6.49 -11.17 13.92
N ILE A 306 -6.17 -12.07 14.85
CA ILE A 306 -6.52 -11.90 16.27
C ILE A 306 -5.21 -11.74 17.02
N TYR A 307 -5.15 -10.78 17.90
CA TYR A 307 -3.99 -10.55 18.77
C TYR A 307 -4.45 -10.17 20.16
N ASN A 308 -3.57 -10.32 21.13
CA ASN A 308 -3.81 -9.93 22.52
C ASN A 308 -2.50 -9.50 23.19
N HIS A 309 -2.60 -9.06 24.43
CA HIS A 309 -1.48 -8.58 25.24
C HIS A 309 -0.40 -9.62 25.57
N THR A 310 -0.47 -10.85 25.06
CA THR A 310 0.57 -11.88 25.27
C THR A 310 1.62 -11.91 24.17
N GLY A 311 1.53 -11.03 23.17
CA GLY A 311 2.40 -11.01 22.00
C GLY A 311 2.16 -12.17 21.03
N LYS A 312 1.08 -12.92 21.20
CA LYS A 312 0.67 -13.99 20.29
C LYS A 312 -0.33 -13.48 19.27
N VAL A 313 -0.22 -13.96 18.03
CA VAL A 313 -1.10 -13.61 16.92
C VAL A 313 -1.70 -14.88 16.34
N TRP A 314 -2.97 -14.82 15.94
CA TRP A 314 -3.70 -15.89 15.27
C TRP A 314 -4.19 -15.37 13.92
N TYR A 315 -3.90 -16.12 12.87
CA TYR A 315 -4.50 -15.95 11.55
C TYR A 315 -5.67 -16.92 11.41
N VAL A 316 -6.80 -16.43 10.91
CA VAL A 316 -8.00 -17.24 10.64
C VAL A 316 -8.47 -16.95 9.22
N ASN A 317 -8.38 -17.95 8.35
CA ASN A 317 -8.91 -17.85 7.00
C ASN A 317 -10.43 -17.88 7.01
N ALA A 318 -11.07 -16.82 6.53
CA ALA A 318 -12.53 -16.66 6.60
C ALA A 318 -13.31 -17.71 5.80
N LYS A 319 -12.73 -18.26 4.72
CA LYS A 319 -13.38 -19.23 3.84
C LYS A 319 -13.19 -20.67 4.30
N THR A 320 -11.94 -21.04 4.61
CA THR A 320 -11.55 -22.42 4.94
C THR A 320 -11.63 -22.73 6.42
N ARG A 321 -11.74 -21.72 7.28
CA ARG A 321 -11.62 -21.80 8.75
C ARG A 321 -10.24 -22.27 9.24
N PHE A 322 -9.27 -22.34 8.36
CA PHE A 322 -7.90 -22.68 8.76
C PHE A 322 -7.37 -21.66 9.76
N VAL A 323 -6.88 -22.17 10.89
CA VAL A 323 -6.31 -21.37 11.99
C VAL A 323 -4.82 -21.62 12.06
N LYS A 324 -4.05 -20.56 12.15
CA LYS A 324 -2.62 -20.62 12.45
C LYS A 324 -2.28 -19.63 13.53
N SER A 325 -1.40 -19.97 14.44
CA SER A 325 -0.94 -19.05 15.48
C SER A 325 0.58 -19.11 15.64
N PHE A 326 1.17 -17.98 15.97
CA PHE A 326 2.59 -17.86 16.26
C PHE A 326 2.85 -16.82 17.34
N GLN A 327 3.95 -16.96 18.05
CA GLN A 327 4.42 -15.95 19.00
C GLN A 327 5.16 -14.87 18.23
N LEU A 328 4.56 -13.71 18.08
CA LEU A 328 5.16 -12.56 17.38
C LEU A 328 6.23 -11.91 18.24
N ILE A 329 5.88 -11.61 19.49
CA ILE A 329 6.77 -10.96 20.46
C ILE A 329 7.08 -11.97 21.57
N PRO A 330 8.36 -12.28 21.86
CA PRO A 330 8.74 -13.15 22.97
C PRO A 330 8.13 -12.66 24.29
N ALA A 331 7.66 -13.58 25.11
CA ALA A 331 6.90 -13.26 26.33
C ALA A 331 7.68 -12.37 27.34
N ASP A 332 9.00 -12.47 27.35
CA ASP A 332 9.91 -11.65 28.16
C ASP A 332 10.13 -10.23 27.60
N LYS A 333 9.75 -10.00 26.34
CA LYS A 333 9.85 -8.71 25.65
C LYS A 333 8.51 -8.03 25.46
N VAL A 334 7.41 -8.65 25.87
CA VAL A 334 6.08 -8.03 25.81
C VAL A 334 6.08 -6.85 26.78
N ASN A 335 6.06 -5.65 26.23
CA ASN A 335 5.88 -4.44 27.03
C ASN A 335 4.40 -4.35 27.44
N TYR A 336 4.14 -4.34 28.73
CA TYR A 336 2.80 -4.20 29.32
C TYR A 336 2.24 -2.76 29.18
N ILE A 337 2.49 -2.09 28.08
CA ILE A 337 1.79 -0.87 27.73
C ILE A 337 0.40 -1.31 27.30
N ASP A 338 -0.62 -0.93 28.03
CA ASP A 338 -2.01 -1.41 28.03
C ASP A 338 -2.76 -1.35 26.69
N GLU A 339 -2.12 -0.88 25.61
CA GLU A 339 -2.68 -0.79 24.28
C GLU A 339 -1.66 -1.19 23.23
N GLU A 340 -1.32 -2.47 23.15
CA GLU A 340 -0.59 -2.99 21.99
C GLU A 340 -1.45 -2.83 20.74
N ARG A 341 -1.19 -1.77 19.99
CA ARG A 341 -1.82 -1.55 18.69
C ARG A 341 -1.01 -2.27 17.64
N TYR A 342 -1.53 -3.36 17.12
CA TYR A 342 -1.03 -3.96 15.91
C TYR A 342 -1.80 -3.38 14.72
N HIS A 343 -1.09 -3.02 13.66
CA HIS A 343 -1.70 -2.79 12.36
C HIS A 343 -1.17 -3.83 11.39
N ILE A 344 -2.10 -4.51 10.70
CA ILE A 344 -1.81 -5.69 9.89
C ILE A 344 -2.27 -5.42 8.46
N VAL A 345 -1.36 -5.62 7.51
CA VAL A 345 -1.61 -5.49 6.07
C VAL A 345 -1.16 -6.75 5.37
N HIS A 346 -2.06 -7.37 4.63
CA HIS A 346 -1.76 -8.48 3.73
C HIS A 346 -1.50 -7.90 2.35
N ASP A 347 -0.25 -7.87 1.93
CA ASP A 347 0.14 -7.21 0.69
C ASP A 347 -0.21 -8.03 -0.58
N SER A 348 0.00 -7.40 -1.73
CA SER A 348 -0.30 -8.00 -3.04
C SER A 348 0.56 -9.23 -3.38
N ARG A 349 1.66 -9.47 -2.64
CA ARG A 349 2.62 -10.58 -2.82
C ARG A 349 2.42 -11.76 -1.87
N ASP A 350 1.34 -11.75 -1.09
CA ASP A 350 1.05 -12.74 -0.03
C ASP A 350 1.94 -12.62 1.23
N ILE A 351 2.62 -11.48 1.41
CA ILE A 351 3.35 -11.15 2.63
C ILE A 351 2.42 -10.41 3.59
N VAL A 352 2.40 -10.82 4.83
CA VAL A 352 1.65 -10.14 5.89
C VAL A 352 2.59 -9.29 6.73
N TRP A 353 2.36 -7.99 6.70
CA TRP A 353 3.12 -7.00 7.45
C TRP A 353 2.40 -6.64 8.73
N ILE A 354 3.11 -6.71 9.86
CA ILE A 354 2.57 -6.42 11.19
C ILE A 354 3.43 -5.35 11.85
N SER A 355 2.90 -4.15 11.99
CA SER A 355 3.54 -3.10 12.76
C SER A 355 3.15 -3.18 14.23
N THR A 356 4.11 -2.89 15.12
CA THR A 356 3.93 -2.95 16.56
C THR A 356 4.36 -1.66 17.22
N TYR A 357 3.86 -1.40 18.42
CA TYR A 357 4.28 -0.26 19.22
C TYR A 357 5.36 -0.68 20.23
N GLY A 358 6.63 -0.52 19.83
CA GLY A 358 7.81 -0.82 20.66
C GLY A 358 8.65 -2.02 20.19
N ASN A 359 8.13 -2.89 19.32
CA ASN A 359 8.85 -4.08 18.85
C ASN A 359 9.10 -4.06 17.32
N GLY A 360 8.99 -2.91 16.66
CA GLY A 360 9.31 -2.78 15.24
C GLY A 360 8.28 -3.39 14.30
N LEU A 361 8.74 -3.87 13.14
CA LEU A 361 7.96 -4.36 12.03
C LEU A 361 8.25 -5.85 11.78
N PHE A 362 7.21 -6.62 11.55
CA PHE A 362 7.32 -8.02 11.16
C PHE A 362 6.77 -8.22 9.75
N ALA A 363 7.40 -9.10 8.98
CA ALA A 363 6.92 -9.61 7.72
C ALA A 363 6.77 -11.13 7.80
N TYR A 364 5.56 -11.62 7.55
CA TYR A 364 5.25 -13.03 7.55
C TYR A 364 4.87 -13.48 6.15
N ASP A 365 5.68 -14.36 5.57
CA ASP A 365 5.41 -14.96 4.27
C ASP A 365 4.50 -16.19 4.45
N LEU A 366 3.28 -16.10 3.91
CA LEU A 366 2.28 -17.17 4.00
C LEU A 366 2.66 -18.42 3.18
N ALA A 367 3.49 -18.27 2.13
CA ALA A 367 3.89 -19.36 1.25
C ALA A 367 5.03 -20.18 1.84
N THR A 368 6.03 -19.52 2.43
CA THR A 368 7.22 -20.16 3.00
C THR A 368 7.10 -20.47 4.47
N ASP A 369 6.10 -19.87 5.16
CA ASP A 369 5.93 -19.95 6.61
C ASP A 369 7.04 -19.27 7.41
N GLU A 370 7.66 -18.25 6.83
CA GLU A 370 8.76 -17.53 7.47
C GLU A 370 8.31 -16.22 8.07
N LEU A 371 8.80 -15.96 9.28
CA LEU A 371 8.61 -14.69 9.99
C LEU A 371 9.94 -13.95 10.03
N GLN A 372 9.99 -12.78 9.41
CA GLN A 372 11.13 -11.88 9.45
C GLN A 372 10.83 -10.67 10.34
N HIS A 373 11.82 -10.23 11.10
CA HIS A 373 11.72 -9.12 12.03
C HIS A 373 12.65 -7.97 11.62
N PHE A 374 12.10 -6.77 11.51
CA PHE A 374 12.82 -5.54 11.22
C PHE A 374 12.79 -4.64 12.47
N GLU A 375 13.96 -4.36 12.99
CA GLU A 375 14.16 -3.45 14.13
C GLU A 375 14.93 -2.19 13.69
N SER A 376 14.66 -1.08 14.36
CA SER A 376 15.46 0.13 14.23
C SER A 376 16.80 -0.05 14.94
N ASN A 377 17.88 0.20 14.25
CA ASN A 377 19.24 0.12 14.78
C ASN A 377 19.87 1.52 14.77
N ILE A 378 20.18 2.06 15.96
CA ILE A 378 20.77 3.39 16.14
C ILE A 378 22.20 3.46 15.58
N ASN A 379 22.92 2.32 15.56
CA ASN A 379 24.33 2.24 15.21
C ASN A 379 24.61 1.64 13.82
N GLY A 380 23.59 1.40 13.02
CA GLY A 380 23.72 0.74 11.72
C GLY A 380 22.61 1.07 10.74
N PHE A 381 22.67 0.44 9.56
CA PHE A 381 21.61 0.53 8.58
C PHE A 381 20.33 -0.11 9.12
N SER A 382 19.22 0.57 8.97
CA SER A 382 17.91 0.11 9.41
C SER A 382 16.85 0.41 8.33
N HIS A 383 15.95 -0.54 8.10
CA HIS A 383 14.84 -0.38 7.16
C HIS A 383 13.70 0.48 7.72
N ILE A 384 13.60 0.58 9.05
CA ILE A 384 12.66 1.43 9.77
C ILE A 384 13.40 2.37 10.71
N THR A 385 12.84 3.54 10.95
CA THR A 385 13.50 4.58 11.77
C THR A 385 13.19 4.50 13.25
N SER A 386 12.21 3.70 13.66
CA SER A 386 11.77 3.52 15.05
C SER A 386 11.11 2.15 15.23
N ASN A 387 11.17 1.62 16.45
CA ASN A 387 10.39 0.43 16.85
C ASN A 387 8.98 0.81 17.34
N PHE A 388 8.71 2.10 17.57
CA PHE A 388 7.39 2.61 17.97
C PHE A 388 6.61 3.00 16.72
N LEU A 389 5.96 2.01 16.09
CA LEU A 389 5.23 2.19 14.85
C LEU A 389 3.76 2.52 15.13
N GLN A 390 3.15 3.34 14.28
CA GLN A 390 1.78 3.84 14.45
C GLN A 390 0.81 3.25 13.42
N TYR A 391 1.22 3.15 12.17
CA TYR A 391 0.37 2.70 11.08
C TYR A 391 1.17 2.05 9.96
N ILE A 392 0.51 1.18 9.19
CA ILE A 392 1.09 0.53 8.01
C ILE A 392 0.07 0.50 6.88
N MET A 393 0.52 0.66 5.65
CA MET A 393 -0.31 0.63 4.44
C MET A 393 0.51 0.14 3.24
N GLU A 394 -0.09 -0.64 2.36
CA GLU A 394 0.43 -0.89 1.02
C GLU A 394 -0.11 0.15 0.04
N ASP A 395 0.78 0.79 -0.75
CA ASP A 395 0.36 1.65 -1.86
C ASP A 395 0.04 0.80 -3.11
N ARG A 396 -0.67 1.39 -4.11
CA ARG A 396 -1.04 0.69 -5.35
C ARG A 396 0.14 0.23 -6.19
N ALA A 397 1.34 0.73 -5.94
CA ALA A 397 2.58 0.30 -6.58
C ALA A 397 3.28 -0.83 -5.80
N GLY A 398 2.66 -1.34 -4.72
CA GLY A 398 3.21 -2.39 -3.87
C GLY A 398 4.26 -1.90 -2.87
N GLY A 399 4.41 -0.60 -2.68
CA GLY A 399 5.27 -0.04 -1.63
C GLY A 399 4.60 -0.12 -0.26
N ILE A 400 5.34 -0.55 0.75
CA ILE A 400 4.85 -0.62 2.13
C ILE A 400 5.25 0.65 2.87
N TRP A 401 4.26 1.40 3.32
CA TRP A 401 4.43 2.62 4.10
C TRP A 401 4.26 2.33 5.58
N VAL A 402 5.25 2.70 6.36
CA VAL A 402 5.28 2.45 7.80
C VAL A 402 5.54 3.76 8.53
N SER A 403 4.59 4.21 9.31
CA SER A 403 4.73 5.43 10.10
C SER A 403 5.21 5.14 11.51
N SER A 404 5.87 6.12 12.10
CA SER A 404 6.37 6.08 13.48
C SER A 404 5.80 7.20 14.33
N GLU A 405 5.97 7.08 15.64
CA GLU A 405 5.50 8.11 16.56
C GLU A 405 6.35 9.39 16.53
N TYR A 406 7.67 9.29 16.23
CA TYR A 406 8.57 10.44 16.39
C TYR A 406 9.54 10.67 15.23
N THR A 407 9.72 9.69 14.34
CA THR A 407 10.82 9.69 13.36
C THR A 407 10.36 9.79 11.90
N GLY A 408 9.10 10.14 11.67
CA GLY A 408 8.56 10.29 10.32
C GLY A 408 8.02 9.00 9.75
N ILE A 409 8.23 8.78 8.45
CA ILE A 409 7.67 7.66 7.70
C ILE A 409 8.77 6.96 6.91
N SER A 410 8.68 5.64 6.85
CA SER A 410 9.51 4.78 6.01
C SER A 410 8.67 4.20 4.88
N ARG A 411 9.13 4.28 3.64
CA ARG A 411 8.57 3.54 2.51
C ARG A 411 9.49 2.38 2.19
N LEU A 412 8.98 1.17 2.28
CA LEU A 412 9.70 -0.06 1.97
C LEU A 412 9.29 -0.53 0.56
N SER A 413 10.26 -0.69 -0.31
CA SER A 413 10.08 -1.34 -1.60
C SER A 413 10.56 -2.77 -1.47
N VAL A 414 9.66 -3.73 -1.55
CA VAL A 414 9.99 -5.16 -1.52
C VAL A 414 10.63 -5.49 -2.86
N LEU A 415 11.81 -6.07 -2.81
CA LEU A 415 12.52 -6.52 -4.01
C LEU A 415 11.93 -7.86 -4.42
N ASN A 416 11.29 -7.91 -5.57
CA ASN A 416 10.82 -9.16 -6.13
C ASN A 416 12.01 -9.95 -6.66
N GLU A 417 11.99 -11.28 -6.54
CA GLU A 417 12.98 -12.18 -7.15
C GLU A 417 13.11 -12.01 -8.67
N GLY A 418 12.14 -11.35 -9.31
CA GLY A 418 12.18 -11.02 -10.74
C GLY A 418 12.88 -9.71 -11.10
N ALA A 419 13.39 -8.94 -10.12
CA ALA A 419 14.12 -7.70 -10.36
C ALA A 419 15.59 -7.87 -9.98
N GLU A 420 16.43 -8.11 -10.95
CA GLU A 420 17.88 -8.19 -10.76
C GLU A 420 18.52 -6.81 -10.94
N ARG A 421 19.39 -6.43 -10.00
CA ARG A 421 20.23 -5.25 -10.13
C ARG A 421 21.53 -5.60 -10.81
N ILE A 422 21.82 -4.93 -11.89
CA ILE A 422 23.05 -5.10 -12.65
C ILE A 422 23.88 -3.83 -12.51
N PHE A 423 25.06 -3.96 -11.90
CA PHE A 423 26.06 -2.89 -11.85
C PHE A 423 27.16 -3.22 -12.86
N PRO A 424 27.39 -2.37 -13.89
CA PRO A 424 28.48 -2.56 -14.82
C PRO A 424 29.87 -2.60 -14.18
N GLU A 425 30.06 -1.83 -13.11
CA GLU A 425 31.27 -1.78 -12.27
C GLU A 425 30.90 -2.05 -10.81
N ASP A 426 31.89 -2.23 -9.93
CA ASP A 426 31.66 -2.47 -8.51
C ASP A 426 30.64 -1.53 -7.84
N GLU A 427 29.91 -2.03 -6.85
CA GLU A 427 28.72 -1.45 -6.21
C GLU A 427 28.86 -0.05 -5.57
N THR A 428 29.88 0.71 -5.86
CA THR A 428 29.98 2.08 -5.37
C THR A 428 28.98 2.97 -6.11
N LEU A 429 27.89 3.31 -5.45
CA LEU A 429 26.78 4.16 -5.94
C LEU A 429 27.23 5.54 -6.50
N SER A 430 28.46 5.93 -6.28
CA SER A 430 29.04 7.20 -6.73
C SER A 430 29.78 7.12 -8.06
N ASP A 431 30.02 5.95 -8.63
CA ASP A 431 30.78 5.83 -9.86
C ASP A 431 29.91 6.17 -11.08
N ARG A 432 30.42 7.09 -11.90
CA ARG A 432 29.77 7.51 -13.15
C ARG A 432 29.74 6.39 -14.19
N SER A 433 30.55 5.34 -14.03
CA SER A 433 30.56 4.14 -14.86
C SER A 433 29.25 3.35 -14.72
N ASN A 434 28.60 3.39 -13.56
CA ASN A 434 27.29 2.80 -13.32
C ASN A 434 26.11 3.66 -13.82
N THR A 435 26.37 4.81 -14.44
CA THR A 435 25.33 5.61 -15.05
C THR A 435 24.97 5.06 -16.43
N VAL A 436 24.04 4.10 -16.47
CA VAL A 436 23.55 3.49 -17.71
C VAL A 436 22.78 4.53 -18.55
N ARG A 437 23.09 4.63 -19.82
CA ARG A 437 22.48 5.54 -20.80
C ARG A 437 21.73 4.82 -21.90
N MET A 438 22.06 3.57 -22.13
CA MET A 438 21.45 2.72 -23.14
C MET A 438 21.34 1.30 -22.60
N ILE A 439 20.20 0.68 -22.85
CA ILE A 439 19.94 -0.74 -22.63
C ILE A 439 19.35 -1.28 -23.93
N ASN A 440 19.94 -2.32 -24.46
CA ASN A 440 19.40 -3.01 -25.63
C ASN A 440 19.54 -4.54 -25.46
N ARG A 441 18.47 -5.29 -25.78
CA ARG A 441 18.51 -6.75 -25.83
C ARG A 441 18.88 -7.16 -27.25
N MET A 442 19.93 -7.90 -27.37
CA MET A 442 20.44 -8.39 -28.66
C MET A 442 19.75 -9.71 -29.06
N PRO A 443 19.80 -10.12 -30.33
CA PRO A 443 19.18 -11.37 -30.79
C PRO A 443 19.69 -12.64 -30.12
N ASP A 444 20.88 -12.62 -29.52
CA ASP A 444 21.47 -13.70 -28.71
C ASP A 444 21.00 -13.70 -27.24
N ASP A 445 19.95 -12.95 -26.93
CA ASP A 445 19.36 -12.73 -25.61
C ASP A 445 20.23 -11.99 -24.59
N LYS A 446 21.46 -11.60 -24.95
CA LYS A 446 22.29 -10.78 -24.09
C LYS A 446 21.80 -9.33 -24.03
N ILE A 447 22.02 -8.70 -22.89
CA ILE A 447 21.66 -7.31 -22.65
C ILE A 447 22.91 -6.44 -22.72
N TRP A 448 22.92 -5.50 -23.62
CA TRP A 448 24.00 -4.55 -23.80
C TRP A 448 23.71 -3.26 -23.05
N LEU A 449 24.67 -2.81 -22.25
CA LEU A 449 24.56 -1.66 -21.35
C LEU A 449 25.59 -0.61 -21.76
N GLY A 450 25.14 0.49 -22.34
CA GLY A 450 26.00 1.64 -22.63
C GLY A 450 26.03 2.59 -21.42
N THR A 451 27.22 3.00 -21.00
CA THR A 451 27.40 3.84 -19.81
C THR A 451 28.01 5.18 -20.11
N ARG A 452 27.95 6.09 -19.13
CA ARG A 452 28.41 7.47 -19.29
C ARG A 452 29.94 7.62 -19.30
N ARG A 453 30.70 6.66 -18.77
CA ARG A 453 32.18 6.74 -18.73
C ARG A 453 32.88 5.39 -18.77
N GLY A 454 32.16 4.31 -18.61
CA GLY A 454 32.73 2.97 -18.57
C GLY A 454 32.65 2.21 -19.90
N GLY A 455 32.12 2.82 -20.95
CA GLY A 455 32.00 2.16 -22.26
C GLY A 455 30.76 1.28 -22.38
N LEU A 456 30.93 0.10 -22.96
CA LEU A 456 29.88 -0.86 -23.24
C LEU A 456 30.12 -2.14 -22.42
N TYR A 457 29.08 -2.59 -21.72
CA TYR A 457 29.05 -3.85 -20.98
C TYR A 457 28.02 -4.78 -21.58
N ILE A 458 28.29 -6.08 -21.49
CA ILE A 458 27.42 -7.14 -21.99
C ILE A 458 27.03 -8.01 -20.80
N TYR A 459 25.77 -8.05 -20.49
CA TYR A 459 25.19 -8.89 -19.45
C TYR A 459 24.54 -10.12 -20.06
N ASP A 460 24.91 -11.28 -19.57
CA ASP A 460 24.26 -12.55 -19.91
C ASP A 460 23.24 -12.92 -18.80
N PRO A 461 21.93 -12.83 -19.08
CA PRO A 461 20.91 -13.11 -18.06
C PRO A 461 20.82 -14.59 -17.65
N HIS A 462 21.33 -15.51 -18.49
CA HIS A 462 21.31 -16.95 -18.17
C HIS A 462 22.47 -17.34 -17.26
N LEU A 463 23.64 -16.77 -17.51
CA LEU A 463 24.85 -17.03 -16.70
C LEU A 463 24.98 -16.07 -15.52
N LYS A 464 24.19 -15.00 -15.49
CA LYS A 464 24.28 -13.89 -14.51
C LYS A 464 25.67 -13.27 -14.44
N THR A 465 26.34 -13.19 -15.58
CA THR A 465 27.68 -12.61 -15.70
C THR A 465 27.66 -11.31 -16.50
N ILE A 466 28.54 -10.39 -16.13
CA ILE A 466 28.75 -9.16 -16.86
C ILE A 466 30.20 -9.10 -17.37
N GLU A 467 30.32 -8.76 -18.63
CA GLU A 467 31.63 -8.61 -19.28
C GLU A 467 31.76 -7.18 -19.79
N SER A 468 32.93 -6.59 -19.58
CA SER A 468 33.26 -5.34 -20.24
C SER A 468 33.65 -5.62 -21.68
N SER A 469 33.04 -4.92 -22.65
CA SER A 469 33.41 -5.08 -24.03
C SER A 469 34.71 -4.30 -24.34
N ARG A 470 35.41 -4.67 -25.41
CA ARG A 470 36.68 -4.01 -25.84
C ARG A 470 36.49 -2.62 -26.47
N TYR A 471 35.27 -2.08 -26.46
CA TYR A 471 34.94 -0.79 -27.11
C TYR A 471 34.91 0.35 -26.08
N PHE A 472 36.06 0.66 -25.47
CA PHE A 472 36.18 1.44 -24.24
C PHE A 472 36.61 2.88 -24.40
N ASP A 473 36.45 3.60 -23.27
CA ASP A 473 36.68 5.04 -23.05
C ASP A 473 35.68 5.97 -23.73
N SER A 474 34.57 5.44 -24.22
CA SER A 474 33.55 6.23 -24.90
C SER A 474 32.22 6.22 -24.15
N ASN A 475 31.58 7.38 -24.12
CA ASN A 475 30.20 7.47 -23.67
C ASN A 475 29.27 6.82 -24.70
N ILE A 476 28.80 5.58 -24.51
CA ILE A 476 27.93 4.86 -25.44
C ILE A 476 26.47 5.18 -25.12
N TYR A 477 25.73 5.69 -26.09
CA TYR A 477 24.35 6.15 -25.99
C TYR A 477 23.37 5.37 -26.86
N ALA A 478 23.87 4.66 -27.85
CA ALA A 478 23.02 3.82 -28.71
C ALA A 478 23.81 2.60 -29.21
N VAL A 479 23.11 1.50 -29.35
CA VAL A 479 23.60 0.27 -29.97
C VAL A 479 22.49 -0.31 -30.85
N GLU A 480 22.87 -0.79 -32.02
CA GLU A 480 21.97 -1.47 -32.95
C GLU A 480 22.73 -2.53 -33.73
N GLU A 481 22.08 -3.63 -34.10
CA GLU A 481 22.65 -4.64 -34.99
C GLU A 481 22.27 -4.35 -36.45
N GLY A 482 23.24 -4.30 -37.32
CA GLY A 482 23.04 -4.20 -38.75
C GLY A 482 22.40 -5.46 -39.36
N ALA A 483 21.86 -5.35 -40.56
CA ALA A 483 21.26 -6.50 -41.25
C ALA A 483 22.29 -7.60 -41.62
N ASP A 484 23.57 -7.25 -41.63
CA ASP A 484 24.71 -8.13 -41.89
C ASP A 484 25.38 -8.65 -40.61
N GLY A 485 24.73 -8.43 -39.43
CA GLY A 485 25.27 -8.80 -38.11
C GLY A 485 26.35 -7.82 -37.59
N SER A 486 26.63 -6.74 -38.31
CA SER A 486 27.57 -5.71 -37.83
C SER A 486 27.04 -4.96 -36.61
N ILE A 487 27.90 -4.65 -35.65
CA ILE A 487 27.51 -3.92 -34.43
C ILE A 487 27.77 -2.42 -34.64
N TRP A 488 26.69 -1.65 -34.46
CA TRP A 488 26.67 -0.21 -34.60
C TRP A 488 26.61 0.45 -33.22
N LEU A 489 27.55 1.34 -32.95
CA LEU A 489 27.73 2.02 -31.68
C LEU A 489 27.60 3.53 -31.83
N GLY A 490 26.64 4.13 -31.20
CA GLY A 490 26.50 5.58 -31.11
C GLY A 490 27.19 6.12 -29.86
N SER A 491 28.14 7.02 -30.02
CA SER A 491 28.85 7.64 -28.89
C SER A 491 28.52 9.11 -28.73
N ARG A 492 28.81 9.66 -27.56
CA ARG A 492 28.83 11.09 -27.31
C ARG A 492 30.27 11.59 -27.41
N GLY A 493 30.61 12.17 -28.56
CA GLY A 493 31.89 12.81 -28.83
C GLY A 493 32.78 12.06 -29.83
N ASN A 494 32.74 10.73 -29.89
CA ASN A 494 33.61 9.93 -30.74
C ASN A 494 32.98 9.53 -32.10
N GLY A 495 31.70 9.93 -32.32
CA GLY A 495 31.01 9.59 -33.56
C GLY A 495 30.35 8.23 -33.56
N LEU A 496 30.27 7.60 -34.72
CA LEU A 496 29.62 6.30 -34.97
C LEU A 496 30.67 5.21 -35.15
N GLY A 497 30.63 4.17 -34.28
CA GLY A 497 31.45 2.97 -34.45
C GLY A 497 30.70 1.90 -35.22
N ILE A 498 31.34 1.23 -36.18
CA ILE A 498 30.79 0.05 -36.88
C ILE A 498 31.88 -1.01 -36.90
N ASP A 499 31.69 -2.14 -36.22
CA ASP A 499 32.67 -3.24 -36.09
C ASP A 499 34.10 -2.77 -35.77
N GLY A 500 34.22 -1.77 -34.88
CA GLY A 500 35.52 -1.18 -34.49
C GLY A 500 36.04 -0.05 -35.36
N ARG A 501 35.43 0.21 -36.49
CA ARG A 501 35.78 1.37 -37.35
C ARG A 501 34.91 2.56 -36.95
N TRP A 502 35.54 3.74 -36.70
CA TRP A 502 34.87 4.97 -36.32
C TRP A 502 34.66 5.92 -37.50
N TYR A 503 33.46 6.47 -37.60
CA TYR A 503 33.05 7.49 -38.56
C TYR A 503 32.75 8.77 -37.79
N THR A 504 33.44 9.82 -38.14
CA THR A 504 33.37 11.12 -37.49
C THR A 504 32.87 12.21 -38.43
N TYR A 505 32.37 13.28 -37.83
CA TYR A 505 31.97 14.47 -38.57
C TYR A 505 33.21 15.19 -39.14
N HIS A 506 33.15 15.53 -40.42
CA HIS A 506 34.12 16.37 -41.10
C HIS A 506 33.37 17.50 -41.80
N SER A 507 33.78 18.78 -41.53
CA SER A 507 33.10 19.96 -42.07
C SER A 507 33.20 20.03 -43.60
N ASP A 508 34.30 19.53 -44.17
CA ASP A 508 34.62 19.60 -45.57
C ASP A 508 34.13 18.38 -46.38
N ASP A 509 33.57 17.37 -45.67
CA ASP A 509 32.99 16.20 -46.31
C ASP A 509 31.46 16.16 -46.08
N PRO A 510 30.66 16.50 -47.11
CA PRO A 510 29.22 16.47 -47.04
C PRO A 510 28.62 15.06 -46.85
N LEU A 511 29.43 14.01 -47.12
CA LEU A 511 29.03 12.61 -46.96
C LEU A 511 29.48 12.03 -45.60
N SER A 512 30.19 12.80 -44.78
CA SER A 512 30.50 12.42 -43.40
C SER A 512 29.22 12.48 -42.54
N ILE A 513 29.22 11.80 -41.37
CA ILE A 513 28.11 11.89 -40.42
C ILE A 513 27.89 13.33 -39.94
N GLY A 514 26.64 13.71 -39.65
CA GLY A 514 26.29 15.10 -39.37
C GLY A 514 26.80 15.67 -38.04
N ASN A 515 27.13 14.83 -37.05
CA ASN A 515 27.74 15.24 -35.78
C ASN A 515 28.32 14.01 -35.06
N ASN A 516 29.30 14.25 -34.17
CA ASN A 516 29.95 13.19 -33.38
C ASN A 516 29.15 12.76 -32.12
N ASN A 517 28.06 13.46 -31.83
CA ASN A 517 27.17 13.09 -30.72
C ASN A 517 25.98 12.28 -31.24
N ILE A 518 26.06 10.97 -31.16
CA ILE A 518 25.02 10.04 -31.60
C ILE A 518 24.16 9.67 -30.41
N PHE A 519 22.84 9.90 -30.49
CA PHE A 519 21.90 9.65 -29.41
C PHE A 519 20.98 8.44 -29.64
N THR A 520 20.76 8.12 -30.93
CA THR A 520 19.88 6.98 -31.26
C THR A 520 20.32 6.37 -32.60
N LEU A 521 20.18 5.05 -32.67
CA LEU A 521 20.31 4.23 -33.86
C LEU A 521 18.99 3.48 -34.05
N TYR A 522 18.57 3.31 -35.28
CA TYR A 522 17.36 2.61 -35.61
C TYR A 522 17.46 1.91 -36.96
N ARG A 523 17.28 0.59 -36.97
CA ARG A 523 17.20 -0.20 -38.19
C ARG A 523 15.73 -0.37 -38.56
N ASP A 524 15.35 0.20 -39.71
CA ASP A 524 13.97 0.12 -40.18
C ASP A 524 13.64 -1.25 -40.83
N ARG A 525 12.36 -1.51 -41.11
CA ARG A 525 11.88 -2.76 -41.73
C ARG A 525 12.47 -3.02 -43.14
N LYS A 526 13.06 -2.01 -43.78
CA LYS A 526 13.79 -2.12 -45.05
C LYS A 526 15.28 -2.34 -44.84
N ASN A 527 15.68 -2.67 -43.57
CA ASN A 527 17.06 -2.87 -43.17
C ASN A 527 17.99 -1.65 -43.41
N ARG A 528 17.44 -0.44 -43.41
CA ARG A 528 18.22 0.79 -43.50
C ARG A 528 18.57 1.27 -42.10
N MET A 529 19.81 1.71 -41.91
CA MET A 529 20.25 2.23 -40.63
C MET A 529 20.09 3.74 -40.56
N TRP A 530 19.28 4.20 -39.62
CA TRP A 530 19.02 5.61 -39.33
C TRP A 530 19.80 6.05 -38.09
N ILE A 531 20.40 7.20 -38.13
CA ILE A 531 21.27 7.73 -37.09
C ILE A 531 20.76 9.10 -36.66
N GLY A 532 20.30 9.21 -35.38
CA GLY A 532 19.92 10.48 -34.78
C GLY A 532 21.06 11.10 -34.02
N THR A 533 21.37 12.36 -34.36
CA THR A 533 22.49 13.09 -33.76
C THR A 533 22.02 14.30 -32.94
N PHE A 534 22.86 14.74 -32.02
CA PHE A 534 22.69 16.00 -31.30
C PHE A 534 23.49 17.10 -31.94
N GLY A 535 22.89 17.82 -32.88
CA GLY A 535 23.50 18.94 -33.62
C GLY A 535 23.65 18.73 -35.12
N GLY A 536 23.54 17.49 -35.65
CA GLY A 536 23.69 17.18 -37.07
C GLY A 536 22.45 16.60 -37.74
N GLY A 537 21.28 16.65 -37.05
CA GLY A 537 20.00 16.15 -37.57
C GLY A 537 19.91 14.62 -37.69
N LEU A 538 19.06 14.16 -38.59
CA LEU A 538 18.86 12.76 -38.92
C LEU A 538 19.76 12.36 -40.07
N ASN A 539 20.41 11.20 -39.98
CA ASN A 539 21.32 10.69 -41.00
C ASN A 539 20.88 9.30 -41.43
N LEU A 540 20.98 8.99 -42.70
CA LEU A 540 20.79 7.66 -43.27
C LEU A 540 22.15 7.12 -43.73
N ALA A 541 22.54 5.95 -43.23
CA ALA A 541 23.78 5.30 -43.71
C ALA A 541 23.56 4.61 -45.04
N LEU A 542 24.49 4.82 -45.95
CA LEU A 542 24.54 4.20 -47.27
C LEU A 542 25.88 3.48 -47.42
N LYS A 543 25.87 2.20 -47.82
CA LYS A 543 27.08 1.41 -47.99
C LYS A 543 27.65 1.67 -49.41
N GLU A 544 28.86 2.17 -49.49
CA GLU A 544 29.61 2.37 -50.76
C GLU A 544 30.91 1.54 -50.72
N LYS A 545 30.93 0.45 -51.45
CA LYS A 545 32.06 -0.52 -51.43
C LYS A 545 32.38 -0.95 -49.97
N ASP A 546 33.56 -0.56 -49.48
CA ASP A 546 34.08 -0.93 -48.16
C ASP A 546 33.87 0.15 -47.07
N ARG A 547 33.08 1.17 -47.35
CA ARG A 547 32.81 2.25 -46.38
C ARG A 547 31.33 2.63 -46.33
N TYR A 548 30.94 3.31 -45.26
CA TYR A 548 29.64 3.96 -45.16
C TYR A 548 29.77 5.46 -45.44
N VAL A 549 28.79 6.01 -46.14
CA VAL A 549 28.57 7.45 -46.33
C VAL A 549 27.18 7.81 -45.77
N PHE A 550 26.98 9.07 -45.46
CA PHE A 550 25.80 9.48 -44.70
C PHE A 550 25.00 10.56 -45.42
N LYS A 551 23.76 10.28 -45.73
CA LYS A 551 22.83 11.28 -46.26
C LYS A 551 22.14 11.98 -45.09
N ARG A 552 22.30 13.30 -44.99
CA ARG A 552 21.79 14.13 -43.90
C ARG A 552 20.41 14.67 -44.20
N PHE A 553 19.53 14.66 -43.17
CA PHE A 553 18.17 15.20 -43.19
C PHE A 553 17.95 16.05 -41.93
N LEU A 554 16.90 16.91 -41.92
CA LEU A 554 16.48 17.69 -40.76
C LEU A 554 17.63 18.50 -40.13
N ASN A 555 18.46 19.13 -40.95
CA ASN A 555 19.61 19.91 -40.48
C ASN A 555 19.51 21.42 -40.76
N ASN A 556 18.38 21.90 -41.32
CA ASN A 556 18.20 23.28 -41.75
C ASN A 556 17.97 24.23 -40.58
N PHE A 557 17.23 23.82 -39.54
CA PHE A 557 16.94 24.63 -38.38
C PHE A 557 17.54 24.03 -37.11
N TYR A 558 17.95 24.87 -36.17
CA TYR A 558 18.58 24.44 -34.92
C TYR A 558 17.75 23.41 -34.16
N SER A 559 16.43 23.60 -34.06
CA SER A 559 15.49 22.67 -33.40
C SER A 559 15.40 21.30 -34.07
N GLN A 560 15.66 21.21 -35.39
CA GLN A 560 15.62 19.96 -36.14
C GLN A 560 16.93 19.17 -36.06
N ARG A 561 18.01 19.79 -35.54
CA ARG A 561 19.33 19.15 -35.46
C ARG A 561 19.51 18.21 -34.26
N GLN A 562 18.49 18.12 -33.37
CA GLN A 562 18.57 17.29 -32.17
C GLN A 562 17.58 16.13 -32.25
N ILE A 563 18.04 14.97 -32.70
CA ILE A 563 17.25 13.76 -32.81
C ILE A 563 17.61 12.84 -31.64
N ARG A 564 16.64 12.56 -30.77
CA ARG A 564 16.83 11.73 -29.58
C ARG A 564 16.23 10.33 -29.71
N VAL A 565 15.18 10.19 -30.50
CA VAL A 565 14.47 8.92 -30.69
C VAL A 565 14.06 8.85 -32.17
N ILE A 566 14.13 7.65 -32.73
CA ILE A 566 13.62 7.29 -34.07
C ILE A 566 12.74 6.06 -33.87
N GLN A 567 11.57 6.07 -34.47
CA GLN A 567 10.63 4.94 -34.41
C GLN A 567 9.83 4.87 -35.71
N GLU A 568 9.59 3.66 -36.18
CA GLU A 568 8.74 3.38 -37.33
C GLU A 568 7.34 2.94 -36.86
N ASP A 569 6.31 3.50 -37.46
CA ASP A 569 4.94 3.07 -37.17
C ASP A 569 4.56 1.77 -37.93
N ASN A 570 3.35 1.28 -37.71
CA ASN A 570 2.88 0.04 -38.33
C ASN A 570 2.31 0.22 -39.74
N ASN A 571 2.29 1.45 -40.30
CA ASN A 571 1.70 1.75 -41.61
C ASN A 571 2.72 1.71 -42.75
#